data_5d2fd270deb5e353f4334c0e4db4d50f
#
_entry.id   5d2fd270deb5e353f4334c0e4db4d50f
#
_cell.length_a   1.000
_cell.length_b   1.000
_cell.length_c   1.000
_cell.angle_alpha   90.00
_cell.angle_beta   90.00
_cell.angle_gamma   90.00
#
_symmetry.space_group_name_H-M   'P 1'
#
loop_
_entity.id
_entity.type
_entity.pdbx_description
1 polymer ?
#
loop_
_entity_poly.entity_id
_entity_poly.type
_entity_poly.pdbx_seq_one_letter_code
_entity_poly.pdbx_strand_id
1 'polypeptide(L)'
;MKIKTVVSIVIISIILLCALFILFREHESLENNVIDNPVIDETSNQKPPEIVEQTIEEKVDKIINEMTIEEKIGQMLIIYDTHETVDEELKQFIKDIKPSGFIINQNNITTFDKTKKYIEDLKQNSEIPLIISIDQEGGKVQRLQNLEDEKATYIPSMLDLGKTNDIELAYEVGRVLAEDMRTLGINVVYAPVCDVFSNPYNEVIGNRSFGSNPNLVANMCVSLGKGLEDNGIIATYKHFPGHGDTTTDSHTSLPIINKSYEELLNNELIPFKKAIENDAKIIMVGHIAFPDLTNDNIPASLSKKIITNLLKNDLGYDGLVITDALNMGALINNYSDEDIYVKAVEAGVDILLMPSDAKKAIEVIKDNISVERIDESVKKILIFKYTYLKDNILDESYLNNKEHQEIISKIPIE
;
A
#
# COMPACT_ATOMS: atom_id res chain seq x y z
N MET A 1 48.68 21.77 -17.79
CA MET A 1 48.97 20.78 -18.84
C MET A 1 48.74 19.32 -18.41
N LYS A 2 48.50 19.02 -17.12
CA LYS A 2 48.32 17.63 -16.61
C LYS A 2 46.90 17.02 -16.67
N ILE A 3 45.86 17.84 -16.69
CA ILE A 3 44.47 17.35 -16.67
C ILE A 3 44.02 16.85 -18.06
N LYS A 4 44.41 17.54 -19.14
CA LYS A 4 44.05 17.10 -20.52
C LYS A 4 44.64 15.74 -20.88
N THR A 5 45.83 15.44 -20.39
CA THR A 5 46.54 14.17 -20.66
C THR A 5 45.87 12.98 -19.96
N VAL A 6 45.37 13.16 -18.72
CA VAL A 6 44.64 12.13 -17.95
C VAL A 6 43.28 11.81 -18.58
N VAL A 7 42.55 12.81 -19.02
CA VAL A 7 41.26 12.62 -19.71
C VAL A 7 41.42 11.89 -21.03
N SER A 8 42.48 12.19 -21.80
CA SER A 8 42.76 11.49 -23.05
C SER A 8 43.12 10.01 -22.82
N ILE A 9 43.86 9.69 -21.76
CA ILE A 9 44.22 8.28 -21.43
C ILE A 9 42.98 7.49 -21.02
N VAL A 10 42.05 8.06 -20.22
CA VAL A 10 40.81 7.41 -19.80
C VAL A 10 39.88 7.13 -20.99
N ILE A 11 39.75 8.08 -21.91
CA ILE A 11 38.93 7.88 -23.13
C ILE A 11 39.51 6.79 -24.03
N ILE A 12 40.81 6.74 -24.21
CA ILE A 12 41.50 5.71 -25.01
C ILE A 12 41.33 4.32 -24.36
N SER A 13 41.39 4.23 -23.02
CA SER A 13 41.18 2.98 -22.30
C SER A 13 39.75 2.44 -22.43
N ILE A 14 38.73 3.33 -22.42
CA ILE A 14 37.33 2.95 -22.63
C ILE A 14 37.09 2.46 -24.06
N ILE A 15 37.66 3.13 -25.06
CA ILE A 15 37.55 2.71 -26.47
C ILE A 15 38.23 1.35 -26.70
N LEU A 16 39.38 1.08 -26.10
CA LEU A 16 40.07 -0.21 -26.16
C LEU A 16 39.28 -1.34 -25.49
N LEU A 17 38.62 -1.07 -24.35
CA LEU A 17 37.73 -2.03 -23.68
C LEU A 17 36.50 -2.37 -24.51
N CYS A 18 35.88 -1.38 -25.15
CA CYS A 18 34.73 -1.60 -26.05
C CYS A 18 35.16 -2.39 -27.31
N ALA A 19 36.29 -2.11 -27.88
CA ALA A 19 36.83 -2.87 -29.04
C ALA A 19 37.15 -4.33 -28.69
N LEU A 20 37.72 -4.59 -27.50
CA LEU A 20 37.93 -5.94 -26.97
C LEU A 20 36.62 -6.70 -26.74
N PHE A 21 35.59 -6.04 -26.25
CA PHE A 21 34.25 -6.64 -26.05
C PHE A 21 33.58 -7.03 -27.38
N ILE A 22 33.73 -6.21 -28.42
CA ILE A 22 33.22 -6.49 -29.76
C ILE A 22 33.97 -7.68 -30.38
N LEU A 23 35.29 -7.73 -30.27
CA LEU A 23 36.09 -8.84 -30.76
C LEU A 23 35.83 -10.16 -30.04
N PHE A 24 35.52 -10.12 -28.73
CA PHE A 24 35.13 -11.31 -27.98
C PHE A 24 33.76 -11.86 -28.44
N ARG A 25 32.84 -10.97 -28.76
CA ARG A 25 31.53 -11.36 -29.27
C ARG A 25 31.54 -11.93 -30.69
N GLU A 26 32.46 -11.44 -31.54
CA GLU A 26 32.69 -12.03 -32.88
C GLU A 26 33.39 -13.39 -32.81
N HIS A 27 34.24 -13.64 -31.80
CA HIS A 27 34.93 -14.92 -31.63
C HIS A 27 33.96 -16.03 -31.15
N GLU A 28 33.00 -15.74 -30.30
CA GLU A 28 31.93 -16.68 -29.88
C GLU A 28 31.00 -17.07 -31.04
N SER A 29 30.85 -16.20 -32.04
CA SER A 29 29.97 -16.48 -33.20
C SER A 29 30.66 -17.37 -34.28
N LEU A 30 31.96 -17.60 -34.20
CA LEU A 30 32.71 -18.37 -35.19
C LEU A 30 32.99 -19.84 -34.80
N GLU A 31 32.80 -20.21 -33.52
CA GLU A 31 33.04 -21.60 -33.07
C GLU A 31 31.81 -22.53 -33.18
N ASN A 32 30.63 -22.04 -33.58
CA ASN A 32 29.41 -22.83 -33.67
C ASN A 32 28.95 -23.25 -35.08
N ASN A 33 29.83 -23.27 -36.06
CA ASN A 33 29.45 -23.70 -37.43
C ASN A 33 30.36 -24.76 -37.98
N VAL A 34 30.30 -26.00 -37.51
CA VAL A 34 30.60 -27.21 -38.29
C VAL A 34 29.82 -28.39 -37.73
N ILE A 35 28.65 -28.70 -38.26
CA ILE A 35 28.12 -30.06 -38.31
C ILE A 35 27.21 -30.18 -39.55
N ASP A 36 27.37 -31.26 -40.27
CA ASP A 36 26.84 -31.67 -41.55
C ASP A 36 25.29 -31.49 -41.73
N ASN A 37 24.94 -31.02 -42.95
CA ASN A 37 23.54 -31.01 -43.43
C ASN A 37 23.11 -32.39 -43.97
N PRO A 38 21.95 -32.90 -43.58
CA PRO A 38 21.11 -33.67 -44.47
C PRO A 38 20.10 -32.74 -45.18
N VAL A 39 19.99 -32.91 -46.46
CA VAL A 39 18.98 -32.27 -47.35
C VAL A 39 17.59 -32.51 -46.80
N ILE A 40 16.83 -31.46 -46.44
CA ILE A 40 15.44 -31.48 -46.14
C ILE A 40 14.69 -30.50 -47.06
N ASP A 41 13.68 -31.04 -47.68
CA ASP A 41 12.69 -30.51 -48.61
C ASP A 41 12.12 -29.14 -48.19
N GLU A 42 12.17 -28.18 -49.12
CA GLU A 42 11.57 -26.84 -48.97
C GLU A 42 10.05 -26.91 -49.13
N THR A 43 9.28 -27.14 -48.06
CA THR A 43 7.89 -26.71 -47.98
C THR A 43 7.42 -26.68 -46.53
N SER A 44 7.64 -25.58 -45.81
CA SER A 44 6.73 -24.93 -44.83
C SER A 44 7.50 -23.87 -44.01
N ASN A 45 7.60 -22.68 -44.58
CA ASN A 45 7.97 -21.49 -43.79
C ASN A 45 6.79 -21.03 -42.95
N GLN A 46 6.48 -21.76 -41.87
CA GLN A 46 5.69 -21.21 -40.77
C GLN A 46 6.68 -20.74 -39.69
N LYS A 47 6.90 -19.42 -39.63
CA LYS A 47 7.51 -18.75 -38.50
C LYS A 47 6.79 -19.23 -37.23
N PRO A 48 7.48 -19.66 -36.15
CA PRO A 48 6.80 -19.98 -34.90
C PRO A 48 5.89 -18.81 -34.52
N PRO A 49 4.69 -19.05 -33.99
CA PRO A 49 3.84 -17.96 -33.56
C PRO A 49 4.61 -17.12 -32.57
N GLU A 50 4.72 -15.84 -32.85
CA GLU A 50 5.25 -14.84 -31.94
C GLU A 50 4.35 -14.90 -30.69
N ILE A 51 4.89 -15.35 -29.57
CA ILE A 51 4.19 -15.30 -28.29
C ILE A 51 4.11 -13.81 -27.95
N VAL A 52 3.01 -13.17 -28.31
CA VAL A 52 2.70 -11.81 -27.84
C VAL A 52 2.40 -11.96 -26.36
N GLU A 53 3.31 -11.53 -25.50
CA GLU A 53 3.05 -11.44 -24.07
C GLU A 53 1.87 -10.48 -23.87
N GLN A 54 0.81 -10.97 -23.24
CA GLN A 54 -0.39 -10.21 -22.90
C GLN A 54 -0.01 -9.09 -21.92
N THR A 55 -0.42 -7.86 -22.17
CA THR A 55 -0.22 -6.75 -21.25
C THR A 55 -1.02 -6.94 -19.95
N ILE A 56 -0.64 -6.23 -18.88
CA ILE A 56 -1.40 -6.28 -17.61
C ILE A 56 -2.83 -5.80 -17.84
N GLU A 57 -3.02 -4.76 -18.63
CA GLU A 57 -4.34 -4.20 -18.97
C GLU A 57 -5.21 -5.23 -19.69
N GLU A 58 -4.68 -5.90 -20.71
CA GLU A 58 -5.41 -6.95 -21.44
C GLU A 58 -5.78 -8.13 -20.54
N LYS A 59 -4.89 -8.53 -19.65
CA LYS A 59 -5.15 -9.56 -18.64
C LYS A 59 -6.27 -9.13 -17.70
N VAL A 60 -6.21 -7.90 -17.18
CA VAL A 60 -7.19 -7.34 -16.25
C VAL A 60 -8.57 -7.21 -16.93
N ASP A 61 -8.63 -6.68 -18.16
CA ASP A 61 -9.87 -6.54 -18.90
C ASP A 61 -10.54 -7.92 -19.15
N LYS A 62 -9.75 -8.97 -19.41
CA LYS A 62 -10.26 -10.33 -19.52
C LYS A 62 -10.86 -10.82 -18.20
N ILE A 63 -10.15 -10.63 -17.07
CA ILE A 63 -10.61 -11.04 -15.74
C ILE A 63 -11.94 -10.33 -15.41
N ILE A 64 -12.02 -9.01 -15.60
CA ILE A 64 -13.24 -8.22 -15.32
C ILE A 64 -14.43 -8.71 -16.14
N ASN A 65 -14.22 -9.05 -17.40
CA ASN A 65 -15.28 -9.57 -18.29
C ASN A 65 -15.80 -10.97 -17.87
N GLU A 66 -15.01 -11.75 -17.16
CA GLU A 66 -15.38 -13.09 -16.67
C GLU A 66 -16.01 -13.02 -15.26
N MET A 67 -15.88 -11.91 -14.52
CA MET A 67 -16.39 -11.75 -13.15
C MET A 67 -17.90 -11.43 -13.13
N THR A 68 -18.61 -12.00 -12.16
CA THR A 68 -19.95 -11.53 -11.77
C THR A 68 -19.87 -10.17 -11.08
N ILE A 69 -21.02 -9.50 -10.94
CA ILE A 69 -21.06 -8.21 -10.26
C ILE A 69 -20.69 -8.33 -8.78
N GLU A 70 -21.07 -9.43 -8.13
CA GLU A 70 -20.74 -9.74 -6.73
C GLU A 70 -19.23 -9.94 -6.55
N GLU A 71 -18.57 -10.67 -7.45
CA GLU A 71 -17.12 -10.86 -7.45
C GLU A 71 -16.37 -9.54 -7.70
N LYS A 72 -16.88 -8.69 -8.60
CA LYS A 72 -16.35 -7.35 -8.82
C LYS A 72 -16.41 -6.50 -7.55
N ILE A 73 -17.55 -6.48 -6.89
CA ILE A 73 -17.70 -5.74 -5.62
C ILE A 73 -16.84 -6.36 -4.53
N GLY A 74 -16.69 -7.69 -4.49
CA GLY A 74 -15.75 -8.37 -3.61
C GLY A 74 -14.32 -7.83 -3.73
N GLN A 75 -13.85 -7.54 -4.96
CA GLN A 75 -12.55 -6.90 -5.18
C GLN A 75 -12.45 -5.48 -4.59
N MET A 76 -13.53 -4.83 -4.24
CA MET A 76 -13.53 -3.53 -3.56
C MET A 76 -13.48 -3.66 -2.02
N LEU A 77 -13.44 -4.88 -1.45
CA LEU A 77 -13.50 -5.12 -0.01
C LEU A 77 -12.19 -5.68 0.53
N ILE A 78 -11.66 -5.07 1.61
CA ILE A 78 -10.64 -5.68 2.48
C ILE A 78 -11.34 -6.13 3.77
N ILE A 79 -11.26 -7.43 4.03
CA ILE A 79 -12.03 -8.10 5.08
C ILE A 79 -11.22 -8.17 6.37
N TYR A 80 -11.92 -7.98 7.49
CA TYR A 80 -11.44 -8.33 8.82
C TYR A 80 -12.01 -9.71 9.20
N ASP A 81 -11.12 -10.65 9.41
CA ASP A 81 -11.45 -11.97 9.91
C ASP A 81 -10.86 -12.18 11.31
N THR A 82 -11.54 -12.92 12.18
CA THR A 82 -11.15 -13.13 13.57
C THR A 82 -10.59 -14.51 13.87
N HIS A 83 -10.54 -15.39 12.86
CA HIS A 83 -10.03 -16.76 13.03
C HIS A 83 -8.51 -16.81 13.03
N GLU A 84 -7.94 -17.78 13.74
CA GLU A 84 -6.51 -18.08 13.73
C GLU A 84 -6.11 -19.03 12.60
N THR A 85 -7.09 -19.68 11.95
CA THR A 85 -6.89 -20.66 10.87
C THR A 85 -7.93 -20.46 9.77
N VAL A 86 -7.56 -20.79 8.54
CA VAL A 86 -8.49 -20.77 7.40
C VAL A 86 -9.26 -22.09 7.36
N ASP A 87 -10.46 -22.08 7.91
CA ASP A 87 -11.37 -23.22 7.90
C ASP A 87 -12.16 -23.33 6.58
N GLU A 88 -13.02 -24.34 6.46
CA GLU A 88 -13.80 -24.58 5.23
C GLU A 88 -14.83 -23.46 4.95
N GLU A 89 -15.36 -22.81 5.99
CA GLU A 89 -16.29 -21.70 5.83
C GLU A 89 -15.58 -20.46 5.24
N LEU A 90 -14.41 -20.12 5.77
CA LEU A 90 -13.60 -19.01 5.24
C LEU A 90 -13.10 -19.32 3.83
N LYS A 91 -12.69 -20.56 3.53
CA LYS A 91 -12.32 -20.97 2.15
C LYS A 91 -13.47 -20.79 1.18
N GLN A 92 -14.68 -21.17 1.58
CA GLN A 92 -15.86 -21.01 0.73
C GLN A 92 -16.20 -19.53 0.54
N PHE A 93 -16.10 -18.72 1.60
CA PHE A 93 -16.27 -17.28 1.53
C PHE A 93 -15.28 -16.61 0.55
N ILE A 94 -14.00 -16.99 0.61
CA ILE A 94 -12.98 -16.46 -0.31
C ILE A 94 -13.34 -16.77 -1.77
N LYS A 95 -13.82 -17.98 -2.04
CA LYS A 95 -14.20 -18.42 -3.40
C LYS A 95 -15.45 -17.70 -3.91
N ASP A 96 -16.46 -17.53 -3.05
CA ASP A 96 -17.76 -16.97 -3.44
C ASP A 96 -17.70 -15.45 -3.64
N ILE A 97 -16.91 -14.75 -2.82
CA ILE A 97 -16.89 -13.29 -2.80
C ILE A 97 -15.65 -12.72 -3.52
N LYS A 98 -14.56 -13.48 -3.59
CA LYS A 98 -13.27 -13.03 -4.15
C LYS A 98 -12.85 -11.67 -3.58
N PRO A 99 -12.65 -11.53 -2.24
CA PRO A 99 -12.30 -10.24 -1.64
C PRO A 99 -10.99 -9.69 -2.19
N SER A 100 -10.82 -8.36 -2.13
CA SER A 100 -9.55 -7.72 -2.49
C SER A 100 -8.41 -8.21 -1.62
N GLY A 101 -8.68 -8.43 -0.34
CA GLY A 101 -7.68 -8.86 0.62
C GLY A 101 -8.20 -8.99 2.03
N PHE A 102 -7.26 -9.14 2.95
CA PHE A 102 -7.49 -9.26 4.39
C PHE A 102 -6.58 -8.32 5.16
N ILE A 103 -7.12 -7.71 6.23
CA ILE A 103 -6.31 -7.05 7.24
C ILE A 103 -5.95 -8.04 8.35
N ILE A 104 -4.66 -8.21 8.59
CA ILE A 104 -4.14 -9.04 9.69
C ILE A 104 -4.21 -8.23 10.98
N ASN A 105 -4.89 -8.78 11.97
CA ASN A 105 -5.16 -8.14 13.24
C ASN A 105 -4.61 -8.99 14.40
N GLN A 106 -4.66 -8.45 15.61
CA GLN A 106 -4.17 -9.15 16.81
C GLN A 106 -4.76 -10.55 17.01
N ASN A 107 -6.01 -10.79 16.55
CA ASN A 107 -6.65 -12.12 16.67
C ASN A 107 -6.06 -13.16 15.69
N ASN A 108 -5.44 -12.72 14.60
CA ASN A 108 -4.79 -13.60 13.63
C ASN A 108 -3.31 -13.84 13.94
N ILE A 109 -2.75 -13.06 14.89
CA ILE A 109 -1.33 -13.10 15.25
C ILE A 109 -1.17 -13.90 16.53
N THR A 110 -0.54 -15.06 16.39
CA THR A 110 -0.24 -15.98 17.48
C THR A 110 1.26 -16.30 17.49
N THR A 111 1.68 -17.51 17.12
CA THR A 111 3.09 -17.80 16.87
C THR A 111 3.46 -17.41 15.43
N PHE A 112 4.75 -17.23 15.18
CA PHE A 112 5.25 -16.92 13.83
C PHE A 112 4.76 -17.92 12.78
N ASP A 113 4.96 -19.22 13.04
CA ASP A 113 4.57 -20.29 12.11
C ASP A 113 3.06 -20.32 11.84
N LYS A 114 2.23 -20.17 12.86
CA LYS A 114 0.77 -20.18 12.71
C LYS A 114 0.29 -18.95 11.94
N THR A 115 0.81 -17.76 12.26
CA THR A 115 0.47 -16.52 11.56
C THR A 115 0.88 -16.59 10.09
N LYS A 116 2.09 -17.07 9.80
CA LYS A 116 2.58 -17.29 8.44
C LYS A 116 1.70 -18.27 7.67
N LYS A 117 1.40 -19.41 8.29
CA LYS A 117 0.52 -20.41 7.68
C LYS A 117 -0.89 -19.88 7.41
N TYR A 118 -1.48 -19.10 8.31
CA TYR A 118 -2.77 -18.45 8.09
C TYR A 118 -2.74 -17.58 6.83
N ILE A 119 -1.71 -16.73 6.69
CA ILE A 119 -1.53 -15.87 5.52
C ILE A 119 -1.31 -16.68 4.24
N GLU A 120 -0.51 -17.73 4.29
CA GLU A 120 -0.30 -18.65 3.16
C GLU A 120 -1.60 -19.33 2.75
N ASP A 121 -2.39 -19.82 3.71
CA ASP A 121 -3.67 -20.48 3.45
C ASP A 121 -4.70 -19.50 2.83
N LEU A 122 -4.75 -18.23 3.27
CA LEU A 122 -5.57 -17.20 2.62
C LEU A 122 -5.17 -17.05 1.13
N LYS A 123 -3.88 -16.88 0.85
CA LYS A 123 -3.36 -16.70 -0.51
C LYS A 123 -3.62 -17.91 -1.40
N GLN A 124 -3.42 -19.13 -0.88
CA GLN A 124 -3.61 -20.38 -1.63
C GLN A 124 -5.08 -20.65 -2.01
N ASN A 125 -6.02 -20.10 -1.27
CA ASN A 125 -7.45 -20.25 -1.55
C ASN A 125 -8.04 -19.14 -2.42
N SER A 126 -7.21 -18.18 -2.86
CA SER A 126 -7.62 -17.08 -3.75
C SER A 126 -7.03 -17.26 -5.15
N GLU A 127 -7.87 -17.09 -6.18
CA GLU A 127 -7.46 -17.10 -7.60
C GLU A 127 -6.79 -15.79 -8.02
N ILE A 128 -7.13 -14.70 -7.34
CA ILE A 128 -6.62 -13.34 -7.60
C ILE A 128 -5.66 -12.97 -6.47
N PRO A 129 -4.49 -12.37 -6.74
CA PRO A 129 -3.56 -11.95 -5.70
C PRO A 129 -4.26 -11.15 -4.59
N LEU A 130 -4.05 -11.53 -3.32
CA LEU A 130 -4.64 -10.85 -2.17
C LEU A 130 -3.76 -9.71 -1.67
N ILE A 131 -4.39 -8.59 -1.32
CA ILE A 131 -3.84 -7.59 -0.42
C ILE A 131 -3.84 -8.19 0.99
N ILE A 132 -2.67 -8.47 1.54
CA ILE A 132 -2.51 -8.85 2.94
C ILE A 132 -1.94 -7.62 3.65
N SER A 133 -2.79 -6.98 4.42
CA SER A 133 -2.49 -5.69 5.04
C SER A 133 -2.41 -5.75 6.56
N ILE A 134 -1.76 -4.76 7.18
CA ILE A 134 -1.58 -4.67 8.63
C ILE A 134 -1.41 -3.22 9.09
N ASP A 135 -1.80 -2.92 10.33
CA ASP A 135 -1.37 -1.72 11.05
C ASP A 135 -0.04 -1.99 11.75
N GLN A 136 1.04 -1.51 11.18
CA GLN A 136 2.40 -1.63 11.73
C GLN A 136 3.12 -0.29 11.57
N GLU A 137 2.74 0.68 12.43
CA GLU A 137 3.22 2.07 12.34
C GLU A 137 4.53 2.28 13.10
N GLY A 138 4.67 1.63 14.24
CA GLY A 138 5.62 1.91 15.30
C GLY A 138 4.92 2.43 16.57
N GLY A 139 5.67 2.60 17.66
CA GLY A 139 5.14 3.05 18.95
C GLY A 139 4.01 2.17 19.45
N LYS A 140 2.85 2.77 19.72
CA LYS A 140 1.68 2.06 20.26
C LYS A 140 0.90 1.22 19.22
N VAL A 141 1.16 1.39 17.92
CA VAL A 141 0.43 0.69 16.85
C VAL A 141 1.38 -0.24 16.11
N GLN A 142 1.57 -1.43 16.67
CA GLN A 142 2.46 -2.47 16.15
C GLN A 142 1.85 -3.84 16.39
N ARG A 143 1.11 -4.37 15.41
CA ARG A 143 0.39 -5.64 15.58
C ARG A 143 1.34 -6.83 15.71
N LEU A 144 2.49 -6.82 15.03
CA LEU A 144 3.48 -7.90 15.09
C LEU A 144 4.13 -8.07 16.47
N GLN A 145 3.98 -7.09 17.37
CA GLN A 145 4.39 -7.26 18.77
C GLN A 145 3.51 -8.26 19.55
N ASN A 146 2.40 -8.72 18.97
CA ASN A 146 1.55 -9.77 19.53
C ASN A 146 2.05 -11.19 19.22
N LEU A 147 3.08 -11.37 18.38
CA LEU A 147 3.71 -12.69 18.21
C LEU A 147 4.17 -13.23 19.56
N GLU A 148 3.81 -14.48 19.86
CA GLU A 148 4.03 -15.11 21.17
C GLU A 148 5.45 -15.61 21.35
N ASP A 149 6.08 -16.09 20.28
CA ASP A 149 7.38 -16.76 20.25
C ASP A 149 8.52 -15.83 19.79
N GLU A 150 8.47 -15.36 18.55
CA GLU A 150 9.46 -14.45 17.97
C GLU A 150 8.86 -13.10 17.67
N LYS A 151 9.27 -12.10 18.41
CA LYS A 151 8.73 -10.75 18.22
C LYS A 151 9.42 -10.05 17.09
N ALA A 152 8.63 -9.37 16.26
CA ALA A 152 9.13 -8.42 15.27
C ALA A 152 9.95 -7.30 15.93
N THR A 153 10.75 -6.61 15.15
CA THR A 153 11.51 -5.45 15.62
C THR A 153 10.59 -4.43 16.29
N TYR A 154 10.87 -4.06 17.52
CA TYR A 154 10.15 -2.97 18.17
C TYR A 154 10.60 -1.63 17.59
N ILE A 155 9.70 -0.93 16.94
CA ILE A 155 9.94 0.41 16.38
C ILE A 155 9.50 1.46 17.41
N PRO A 156 10.35 2.42 17.82
CA PRO A 156 9.95 3.57 18.64
C PRO A 156 8.83 4.38 18.02
N SER A 157 8.29 5.36 18.75
CA SER A 157 7.23 6.19 18.21
C SER A 157 7.71 7.02 17.01
N MET A 158 6.79 7.34 16.10
CA MET A 158 7.13 8.21 14.96
C MET A 158 7.53 9.62 15.42
N LEU A 159 7.03 10.06 16.59
CA LEU A 159 7.48 11.32 17.20
C LEU A 159 8.95 11.27 17.61
N ASP A 160 9.41 10.15 18.20
CA ASP A 160 10.83 9.99 18.57
C ASP A 160 11.71 9.93 17.31
N LEU A 161 11.27 9.22 16.28
CA LEU A 161 11.94 9.24 14.98
C LEU A 161 11.93 10.65 14.35
N GLY A 162 10.82 11.37 14.41
CA GLY A 162 10.70 12.74 13.92
C GLY A 162 11.64 13.74 14.61
N LYS A 163 11.88 13.58 15.92
CA LYS A 163 12.84 14.41 16.69
C LYS A 163 14.28 14.29 16.16
N THR A 164 14.64 13.18 15.54
CA THR A 164 15.97 13.02 14.92
C THR A 164 16.17 13.94 13.71
N ASN A 165 15.07 14.30 13.03
CA ASN A 165 15.09 15.04 11.75
C ASN A 165 16.01 14.36 10.69
N ASP A 166 16.18 13.04 10.79
CA ASP A 166 17.04 12.23 9.94
C ASP A 166 16.18 11.44 8.94
N ILE A 167 16.13 11.92 7.71
CA ILE A 167 15.32 11.29 6.64
C ILE A 167 15.93 9.97 6.16
N GLU A 168 17.27 9.79 6.26
CA GLU A 168 17.93 8.52 5.92
C GLU A 168 17.57 7.47 6.96
N LEU A 169 17.56 7.83 8.25
CA LEU A 169 17.09 6.94 9.31
C LEU A 169 15.61 6.57 9.13
N ALA A 170 14.75 7.51 8.68
CA ALA A 170 13.35 7.19 8.39
C ALA A 170 13.21 6.16 7.24
N TYR A 171 14.05 6.26 6.20
CA TYR A 171 14.11 5.26 5.13
C TYR A 171 14.52 3.88 5.69
N GLU A 172 15.59 3.83 6.50
CA GLU A 172 16.06 2.58 7.10
C GLU A 172 15.01 1.95 8.04
N VAL A 173 14.25 2.75 8.79
CA VAL A 173 13.11 2.27 9.59
C VAL A 173 12.02 1.67 8.69
N GLY A 174 11.71 2.30 7.56
CA GLY A 174 10.80 1.75 6.55
C GLY A 174 11.29 0.41 6.02
N ARG A 175 12.58 0.26 5.75
CA ARG A 175 13.20 -1.01 5.33
C ARG A 175 13.06 -2.09 6.42
N VAL A 176 13.37 -1.77 7.67
CA VAL A 176 13.23 -2.70 8.81
C VAL A 176 11.78 -3.19 8.93
N LEU A 177 10.80 -2.29 8.88
CA LEU A 177 9.38 -2.63 8.89
C LEU A 177 9.02 -3.57 7.72
N ALA A 178 9.52 -3.28 6.52
CA ALA A 178 9.26 -4.09 5.33
C ALA A 178 9.84 -5.50 5.46
N GLU A 179 11.08 -5.62 5.92
CA GLU A 179 11.74 -6.92 6.07
C GLU A 179 10.99 -7.79 7.10
N ASP A 180 10.61 -7.25 8.26
CA ASP A 180 9.83 -7.99 9.26
C ASP A 180 8.49 -8.47 8.68
N MET A 181 7.72 -7.61 8.01
CA MET A 181 6.41 -7.96 7.44
C MET A 181 6.51 -9.00 6.32
N ARG A 182 7.56 -8.92 5.50
CA ARG A 182 7.78 -9.87 4.40
C ARG A 182 8.11 -11.29 4.87
N THR A 183 8.66 -11.49 6.06
CA THR A 183 8.88 -12.84 6.61
C THR A 183 7.57 -13.62 6.77
N LEU A 184 6.48 -12.90 7.01
CA LEU A 184 5.12 -13.44 7.16
C LEU A 184 4.30 -13.43 5.85
N GLY A 185 4.80 -12.78 4.78
CA GLY A 185 4.08 -12.68 3.51
C GLY A 185 3.04 -11.57 3.47
N ILE A 186 3.10 -10.57 4.36
CA ILE A 186 2.34 -9.31 4.30
C ILE A 186 2.87 -8.48 3.12
N ASN A 187 2.03 -7.72 2.43
CA ASN A 187 2.41 -6.95 1.24
C ASN A 187 1.93 -5.49 1.22
N VAL A 188 1.04 -5.09 2.13
CA VAL A 188 0.57 -3.71 2.30
C VAL A 188 0.61 -3.34 3.78
N VAL A 189 1.02 -2.12 4.09
CA VAL A 189 0.98 -1.60 5.47
C VAL A 189 0.20 -0.29 5.53
N TYR A 190 -0.61 -0.13 6.59
CA TYR A 190 -1.27 1.14 6.87
C TYR A 190 -0.34 2.07 7.67
N ALA A 191 0.71 2.48 7.02
CA ALA A 191 1.74 3.45 7.43
C ALA A 191 2.38 4.04 6.16
N PRO A 192 2.92 5.27 6.21
CA PRO A 192 3.12 6.16 7.36
C PRO A 192 1.89 6.99 7.76
N VAL A 193 1.89 7.47 9.02
CA VAL A 193 0.94 8.47 9.50
C VAL A 193 1.41 9.85 9.09
N CYS A 194 0.70 10.49 8.16
CA CYS A 194 1.00 11.80 7.57
C CYS A 194 0.33 12.97 8.32
N ASP A 195 -0.36 12.68 9.42
CA ASP A 195 -1.04 13.69 10.22
C ASP A 195 -0.04 14.63 10.87
N VAL A 196 -0.24 15.95 10.72
CA VAL A 196 0.55 16.98 11.38
C VAL A 196 0.02 17.18 12.80
N PHE A 197 0.80 16.85 13.84
CA PHE A 197 0.40 16.98 15.25
C PHE A 197 0.31 18.45 15.67
N SER A 198 -0.70 19.16 15.17
CA SER A 198 -0.92 20.59 15.41
C SER A 198 -1.65 20.88 16.73
N ASN A 199 -2.42 19.91 17.23
CA ASN A 199 -3.15 20.01 18.49
C ASN A 199 -2.51 19.14 19.56
N PRO A 200 -1.87 19.70 20.61
CA PRO A 200 -1.21 18.93 21.67
C PRO A 200 -2.16 18.09 22.53
N TYR A 201 -3.47 18.33 22.45
CA TYR A 201 -4.51 17.55 23.14
C TYR A 201 -5.05 16.38 22.33
N ASN A 202 -4.52 16.17 21.13
CA ASN A 202 -4.91 15.03 20.28
C ASN A 202 -4.23 13.75 20.77
N GLU A 203 -4.93 12.97 21.58
CA GLU A 203 -4.43 11.69 22.12
C GLU A 203 -4.47 10.56 21.09
N VAL A 204 -5.30 10.69 20.05
CA VAL A 204 -5.48 9.65 19.00
C VAL A 204 -4.27 9.58 18.11
N ILE A 205 -3.81 10.71 17.63
CA ILE A 205 -2.60 10.83 16.81
C ILE A 205 -1.37 10.90 17.73
N GLY A 206 -1.24 11.93 18.54
CA GLY A 206 -0.16 12.03 19.53
C GLY A 206 1.19 11.67 18.94
N ASN A 207 1.85 10.70 19.57
CA ASN A 207 3.18 10.21 19.19
C ASN A 207 3.21 9.30 17.94
N ARG A 208 2.07 9.04 17.29
CA ARG A 208 2.02 8.39 15.98
C ARG A 208 2.49 9.31 14.85
N SER A 209 2.35 10.63 15.02
CA SER A 209 2.86 11.64 14.08
C SER A 209 4.38 11.84 14.24
N PHE A 210 5.06 12.22 13.16
CA PHE A 210 6.46 12.65 13.20
C PHE A 210 6.67 14.01 13.87
N GLY A 211 5.61 14.78 14.11
CA GLY A 211 5.68 16.07 14.82
C GLY A 211 4.66 17.08 14.34
N SER A 212 4.87 18.36 14.75
CA SER A 212 3.98 19.48 14.45
C SER A 212 4.43 20.36 13.27
N ASN A 213 5.61 20.11 12.71
CA ASN A 213 6.08 20.84 11.53
C ASN A 213 5.68 20.08 10.26
N PRO A 214 4.80 20.64 9.39
CA PRO A 214 4.27 19.93 8.23
C PRO A 214 5.34 19.52 7.22
N ASN A 215 6.40 20.31 7.05
CA ASN A 215 7.50 19.96 6.14
C ASN A 215 8.36 18.82 6.69
N LEU A 216 8.60 18.78 7.99
CA LEU A 216 9.26 17.65 8.65
C LEU A 216 8.42 16.37 8.46
N VAL A 217 7.13 16.42 8.81
CA VAL A 217 6.21 15.29 8.63
C VAL A 217 6.22 14.80 7.18
N ALA A 218 6.12 15.72 6.21
CA ALA A 218 6.16 15.39 4.79
C ALA A 218 7.46 14.66 4.38
N ASN A 219 8.61 15.16 4.83
CA ASN A 219 9.90 14.55 4.50
C ASN A 219 10.05 13.15 5.12
N MET A 220 9.72 13.03 6.40
CA MET A 220 9.82 11.76 7.12
C MET A 220 8.85 10.70 6.56
N CYS A 221 7.59 11.10 6.29
CA CYS A 221 6.57 10.21 5.69
C CYS A 221 7.03 9.65 4.35
N VAL A 222 7.48 10.52 3.43
CA VAL A 222 7.92 10.08 2.10
C VAL A 222 9.15 9.18 2.20
N SER A 223 10.08 9.50 3.10
CA SER A 223 11.29 8.70 3.26
C SER A 223 11.01 7.32 3.84
N LEU A 224 10.15 7.23 4.88
CA LEU A 224 9.71 5.95 5.44
C LEU A 224 8.91 5.14 4.42
N GLY A 225 7.96 5.78 3.71
CA GLY A 225 7.18 5.14 2.65
C GLY A 225 8.06 4.59 1.54
N LYS A 226 9.09 5.33 1.13
CA LYS A 226 10.08 4.86 0.16
C LYS A 226 10.89 3.66 0.68
N GLY A 227 11.30 3.68 1.94
CA GLY A 227 11.96 2.53 2.58
C GLY A 227 11.11 1.27 2.57
N LEU A 228 9.80 1.40 2.81
CA LEU A 228 8.82 0.32 2.69
C LEU A 228 8.73 -0.21 1.26
N GLU A 229 8.50 0.69 0.28
CA GLU A 229 8.22 0.32 -1.12
C GLU A 229 9.45 -0.25 -1.85
N ASP A 230 10.62 0.34 -1.68
CA ASP A 230 11.88 -0.18 -2.24
C ASP A 230 12.20 -1.60 -1.71
N ASN A 231 11.66 -1.94 -0.53
CA ASN A 231 11.82 -3.25 0.09
C ASN A 231 10.55 -4.15 0.00
N GLY A 232 9.64 -3.85 -0.93
CA GLY A 232 8.58 -4.74 -1.37
C GLY A 232 7.31 -4.75 -0.53
N ILE A 233 7.09 -3.74 0.31
CA ILE A 233 5.83 -3.49 1.04
C ILE A 233 5.22 -2.18 0.54
N ILE A 234 3.97 -2.21 0.13
CA ILE A 234 3.27 -1.00 -0.32
C ILE A 234 2.84 -0.18 0.89
N ALA A 235 3.25 1.09 0.89
CA ALA A 235 2.88 2.07 1.91
C ALA A 235 1.46 2.62 1.70
N THR A 236 0.78 2.94 2.80
CA THR A 236 -0.52 3.63 2.80
C THR A 236 -0.41 4.91 3.61
N TYR A 237 -0.50 6.05 2.95
CA TYR A 237 -0.38 7.38 3.57
C TYR A 237 -1.71 7.78 4.22
N LYS A 238 -1.71 8.05 5.56
CA LYS A 238 -2.95 8.25 6.35
C LYS A 238 -2.83 9.37 7.38
N HIS A 239 -3.94 9.98 7.79
CA HIS A 239 -5.35 9.83 7.43
C HIS A 239 -5.80 11.09 6.66
N PHE A 240 -5.93 10.99 5.36
CA PHE A 240 -6.33 12.14 4.53
C PHE A 240 -7.72 12.70 4.94
N PRO A 241 -7.92 14.04 4.97
CA PRO A 241 -6.98 15.13 4.64
C PRO A 241 -6.10 15.62 5.81
N GLY A 242 -6.10 14.95 6.97
CA GLY A 242 -5.30 15.22 8.15
C GLY A 242 -6.10 15.12 9.44
N HIS A 243 -5.64 14.28 10.38
CA HIS A 243 -6.30 13.98 11.66
C HIS A 243 -5.63 14.70 12.86
N GLY A 244 -4.51 15.40 12.62
CA GLY A 244 -3.64 15.88 13.69
C GLY A 244 -4.19 17.01 14.55
N ASP A 245 -5.26 17.71 14.12
CA ASP A 245 -5.87 18.85 14.84
C ASP A 245 -7.15 18.48 15.60
N THR A 246 -7.56 17.22 15.61
CA THR A 246 -8.78 16.81 16.31
C THR A 246 -8.62 16.76 17.83
N THR A 247 -9.73 16.94 18.57
CA THR A 247 -9.81 16.70 20.01
C THR A 247 -10.63 15.45 20.33
N THR A 248 -11.24 14.84 19.32
CA THR A 248 -12.19 13.73 19.44
C THR A 248 -11.62 12.50 18.76
N ASP A 249 -11.79 11.35 19.39
CA ASP A 249 -11.38 10.05 18.86
C ASP A 249 -12.44 9.54 17.87
N SER A 250 -12.01 9.32 16.62
CA SER A 250 -12.85 8.77 15.55
C SER A 250 -13.29 7.32 15.79
N HIS A 251 -12.67 6.60 16.72
CA HIS A 251 -13.16 5.29 17.17
C HIS A 251 -14.46 5.38 17.96
N THR A 252 -14.77 6.52 18.55
CA THR A 252 -15.94 6.71 19.44
C THR A 252 -17.00 7.65 18.86
N SER A 253 -16.60 8.72 18.18
CA SER A 253 -17.51 9.73 17.64
C SER A 253 -16.88 10.45 16.45
N LEU A 254 -17.69 11.23 15.70
CA LEU A 254 -17.21 11.95 14.51
C LEU A 254 -16.40 13.18 14.91
N PRO A 255 -15.08 13.23 14.60
CA PRO A 255 -14.27 14.42 14.81
C PRO A 255 -14.62 15.52 13.81
N ILE A 256 -14.51 16.78 14.24
CA ILE A 256 -14.76 17.95 13.39
C ILE A 256 -13.53 18.87 13.43
N ILE A 257 -13.09 19.30 12.26
CA ILE A 257 -12.03 20.28 12.08
C ILE A 257 -12.60 21.50 11.34
N ASN A 258 -12.57 22.67 11.98
CA ASN A 258 -13.03 23.93 11.40
C ASN A 258 -11.81 24.68 10.82
N LYS A 259 -11.43 24.32 9.60
CA LYS A 259 -10.34 24.94 8.84
C LYS A 259 -10.77 25.20 7.41
N SER A 260 -10.43 26.38 6.92
CA SER A 260 -10.60 26.75 5.52
C SER A 260 -9.64 25.93 4.61
N TYR A 261 -9.93 25.90 3.32
CA TYR A 261 -9.06 25.28 2.31
C TYR A 261 -7.62 25.82 2.36
N GLU A 262 -7.47 27.14 2.53
CA GLU A 262 -6.15 27.79 2.60
C GLU A 262 -5.35 27.34 3.83
N GLU A 263 -6.00 27.20 4.98
CA GLU A 263 -5.36 26.70 6.20
C GLU A 263 -4.91 25.26 6.03
N LEU A 264 -5.75 24.40 5.44
CA LEU A 264 -5.39 23.01 5.16
C LEU A 264 -4.22 22.91 4.16
N LEU A 265 -4.21 23.73 3.11
CA LEU A 265 -3.11 23.78 2.13
C LEU A 265 -1.76 24.14 2.75
N ASN A 266 -1.78 24.98 3.78
CA ASN A 266 -0.58 25.47 4.43
C ASN A 266 -0.11 24.59 5.61
N ASN A 267 -0.86 23.55 5.96
CA ASN A 267 -0.52 22.64 7.06
C ASN A 267 -0.83 21.17 6.74
N GLU A 268 -2.07 20.71 6.91
CA GLU A 268 -2.46 19.30 6.87
C GLU A 268 -2.20 18.65 5.51
N LEU A 269 -2.37 19.37 4.41
CA LEU A 269 -2.23 18.81 3.05
C LEU A 269 -0.78 18.79 2.56
N ILE A 270 0.17 19.42 3.23
CA ILE A 270 1.60 19.43 2.82
C ILE A 270 2.17 18.01 2.75
N PRO A 271 2.02 17.13 3.77
CA PRO A 271 2.52 15.77 3.70
C PRO A 271 1.88 14.95 2.57
N PHE A 272 0.57 15.07 2.36
CA PHE A 272 -0.14 14.33 1.32
C PHE A 272 0.24 14.80 -0.09
N LYS A 273 0.37 16.10 -0.31
CA LYS A 273 0.89 16.63 -1.59
C LYS A 273 2.27 16.07 -1.90
N LYS A 274 3.15 16.07 -0.90
CA LYS A 274 4.48 15.49 -1.08
C LYS A 274 4.45 13.99 -1.34
N ALA A 275 3.56 13.25 -0.69
CA ALA A 275 3.37 11.82 -0.94
C ALA A 275 2.88 11.58 -2.39
N ILE A 276 1.92 12.36 -2.87
CA ILE A 276 1.41 12.30 -4.26
C ILE A 276 2.54 12.60 -5.27
N GLU A 277 3.32 13.66 -5.03
CA GLU A 277 4.47 14.03 -5.87
C GLU A 277 5.57 12.94 -5.89
N ASN A 278 5.57 12.03 -4.91
CA ASN A 278 6.48 10.88 -4.81
C ASN A 278 5.77 9.53 -5.08
N ASP A 279 4.71 9.56 -5.89
CA ASP A 279 4.07 8.36 -6.43
C ASP A 279 3.41 7.46 -5.37
N ALA A 280 2.76 8.07 -4.35
CA ALA A 280 2.00 7.35 -3.35
C ALA A 280 0.98 6.41 -4.01
N LYS A 281 1.06 5.10 -3.71
CA LYS A 281 0.20 4.09 -4.34
C LYS A 281 -1.18 4.00 -3.69
N ILE A 282 -1.24 4.18 -2.37
CA ILE A 282 -2.48 4.11 -1.58
C ILE A 282 -2.56 5.31 -0.63
N ILE A 283 -3.70 6.00 -0.63
CA ILE A 283 -4.06 7.01 0.37
C ILE A 283 -5.29 6.55 1.13
N MET A 284 -5.19 6.53 2.47
CA MET A 284 -6.32 6.23 3.35
C MET A 284 -7.00 7.50 3.80
N VAL A 285 -8.34 7.54 3.63
CA VAL A 285 -9.18 8.68 3.99
C VAL A 285 -9.83 8.44 5.34
N GLY A 286 -9.59 9.36 6.29
CA GLY A 286 -10.10 9.27 7.65
C GLY A 286 -11.57 9.67 7.80
N HIS A 287 -12.16 9.33 8.96
CA HIS A 287 -13.55 9.66 9.28
C HIS A 287 -13.62 10.99 10.07
N ILE A 288 -13.37 12.10 9.38
CA ILE A 288 -13.27 13.45 9.94
C ILE A 288 -14.13 14.39 9.10
N ALA A 289 -14.95 15.25 9.74
CA ALA A 289 -15.73 16.26 9.05
C ALA A 289 -14.99 17.60 8.99
N PHE A 290 -15.13 18.29 7.84
CA PHE A 290 -14.51 19.60 7.57
C PHE A 290 -15.57 20.60 7.11
N PRO A 291 -16.46 21.08 8.00
CA PRO A 291 -17.61 21.89 7.59
C PRO A 291 -17.24 23.22 6.91
N ASP A 292 -16.13 23.85 7.29
CA ASP A 292 -15.68 25.10 6.67
C ASP A 292 -15.16 24.89 5.23
N LEU A 293 -14.75 23.65 4.89
CA LEU A 293 -14.36 23.27 3.54
C LEU A 293 -15.55 22.77 2.72
N THR A 294 -16.41 21.94 3.32
CA THR A 294 -17.46 21.21 2.58
C THR A 294 -18.84 21.84 2.68
N ASN A 295 -19.09 22.75 3.64
CA ASN A 295 -20.41 23.27 4.02
C ASN A 295 -21.39 22.17 4.46
N ASP A 296 -20.88 21.08 5.03
CA ASP A 296 -21.64 19.98 5.62
C ASP A 296 -20.78 19.25 6.66
N ASN A 297 -21.38 18.32 7.41
CA ASN A 297 -20.69 17.48 8.42
C ASN A 297 -20.46 16.05 7.92
N ILE A 298 -20.45 15.82 6.61
CA ILE A 298 -20.17 14.50 6.05
C ILE A 298 -18.68 14.20 6.28
N PRO A 299 -18.35 13.03 6.88
CA PRO A 299 -16.94 12.66 7.08
C PRO A 299 -16.21 12.52 5.74
N ALA A 300 -14.92 12.84 5.73
CA ALA A 300 -14.09 12.87 4.54
C ALA A 300 -14.17 11.57 3.73
N SER A 301 -14.19 10.42 4.39
CA SER A 301 -14.30 9.09 3.77
C SER A 301 -15.63 8.84 3.02
N LEU A 302 -16.67 9.66 3.28
CA LEU A 302 -17.97 9.60 2.61
C LEU A 302 -18.25 10.85 1.76
N SER A 303 -17.27 11.76 1.63
CA SER A 303 -17.46 13.07 1.02
C SER A 303 -16.85 13.16 -0.38
N LYS A 304 -17.70 13.28 -1.40
CA LYS A 304 -17.27 13.55 -2.78
C LYS A 304 -16.45 14.84 -2.91
N LYS A 305 -16.75 15.86 -2.07
CA LYS A 305 -15.99 17.11 -2.04
C LYS A 305 -14.53 16.89 -1.61
N ILE A 306 -14.31 15.94 -0.69
CA ILE A 306 -12.98 15.63 -0.20
C ILE A 306 -12.26 14.64 -1.14
N ILE A 307 -12.90 13.54 -1.52
CA ILE A 307 -12.23 12.48 -2.27
C ILE A 307 -12.11 12.85 -3.75
N THR A 308 -13.25 13.09 -4.42
CA THR A 308 -13.21 13.37 -5.86
C THR A 308 -12.66 14.76 -6.15
N ASN A 309 -13.20 15.80 -5.47
CA ASN A 309 -12.81 17.17 -5.86
C ASN A 309 -11.42 17.51 -5.30
N LEU A 310 -11.22 17.41 -3.98
CA LEU A 310 -9.94 17.81 -3.39
C LEU A 310 -8.82 16.81 -3.71
N LEU A 311 -8.96 15.52 -3.34
CA LEU A 311 -7.86 14.57 -3.47
C LEU A 311 -7.56 14.24 -4.95
N LYS A 312 -8.58 13.80 -5.70
CA LYS A 312 -8.35 13.34 -7.08
C LYS A 312 -8.15 14.51 -8.06
N ASN A 313 -9.03 15.53 -8.02
CA ASN A 313 -8.99 16.60 -9.02
C ASN A 313 -7.99 17.73 -8.66
N ASP A 314 -8.10 18.32 -7.45
CA ASP A 314 -7.29 19.49 -7.10
C ASP A 314 -5.84 19.11 -6.79
N LEU A 315 -5.62 17.97 -6.09
CA LEU A 315 -4.26 17.47 -5.77
C LEU A 315 -3.69 16.52 -6.84
N GLY A 316 -4.51 16.09 -7.82
CA GLY A 316 -4.08 15.27 -8.95
C GLY A 316 -3.75 13.82 -8.58
N TYR A 317 -4.38 13.26 -7.54
CA TYR A 317 -4.13 11.89 -7.12
C TYR A 317 -4.87 10.86 -7.96
N ASP A 318 -4.15 9.93 -8.56
CA ASP A 318 -4.69 8.86 -9.39
C ASP A 318 -4.46 7.44 -8.84
N GLY A 319 -3.79 7.28 -7.71
CA GLY A 319 -3.61 6.01 -6.99
C GLY A 319 -4.90 5.48 -6.35
N LEU A 320 -4.80 4.39 -5.58
CA LEU A 320 -5.94 3.79 -4.89
C LEU A 320 -6.35 4.60 -3.66
N VAL A 321 -7.65 4.84 -3.54
CA VAL A 321 -8.26 5.46 -2.36
C VAL A 321 -8.91 4.37 -1.52
N ILE A 322 -8.47 4.24 -0.26
CA ILE A 322 -9.05 3.31 0.72
C ILE A 322 -9.69 4.10 1.86
N THR A 323 -10.79 3.62 2.42
CA THR A 323 -11.34 4.18 3.67
C THR A 323 -10.50 3.78 4.87
N ASP A 324 -10.54 4.54 5.94
CA ASP A 324 -10.30 4.00 7.28
C ASP A 324 -11.35 2.93 7.63
N ALA A 325 -11.20 2.21 8.72
CA ALA A 325 -12.04 1.08 9.07
C ALA A 325 -13.53 1.48 9.21
N LEU A 326 -14.41 0.91 8.38
CA LEU A 326 -15.82 1.33 8.30
C LEU A 326 -16.64 0.95 9.53
N ASN A 327 -16.15 0.05 10.37
CA ASN A 327 -16.79 -0.33 11.63
C ASN A 327 -16.46 0.61 12.81
N MET A 328 -15.80 1.76 12.56
CA MET A 328 -15.46 2.75 13.59
C MET A 328 -16.69 3.55 14.02
N GLY A 329 -16.72 3.93 15.31
CA GLY A 329 -17.84 4.65 15.93
C GLY A 329 -18.21 5.98 15.26
N ALA A 330 -17.26 6.66 14.63
CA ALA A 330 -17.52 7.87 13.85
C ALA A 330 -18.57 7.64 12.74
N LEU A 331 -18.61 6.45 12.16
CA LEU A 331 -19.58 6.07 11.13
C LEU A 331 -20.78 5.34 11.69
N ILE A 332 -20.59 4.20 12.35
CA ILE A 332 -21.69 3.31 12.75
C ILE A 332 -22.66 3.94 13.76
N ASN A 333 -22.23 4.97 14.50
CA ASN A 333 -23.08 5.71 15.43
C ASN A 333 -23.91 6.81 14.73
N ASN A 334 -23.59 7.16 13.46
CA ASN A 334 -24.18 8.32 12.78
C ASN A 334 -24.84 7.97 11.44
N TYR A 335 -24.51 6.82 10.83
CA TYR A 335 -24.95 6.42 9.50
C TYR A 335 -25.43 4.97 9.50
N SER A 336 -26.36 4.65 8.61
CA SER A 336 -26.71 3.26 8.30
C SER A 336 -25.59 2.61 7.46
N ASP A 337 -25.51 1.26 7.47
CA ASP A 337 -24.59 0.53 6.60
C ASP A 337 -24.78 0.89 5.12
N GLU A 338 -26.05 1.05 4.69
CA GLU A 338 -26.37 1.47 3.32
C GLU A 338 -25.77 2.85 2.99
N ASP A 339 -25.96 3.83 3.86
CA ASP A 339 -25.39 5.17 3.70
C ASP A 339 -23.85 5.12 3.64
N ILE A 340 -23.22 4.32 4.51
CA ILE A 340 -21.76 4.20 4.59
C ILE A 340 -21.21 3.66 3.26
N TYR A 341 -21.73 2.53 2.78
CA TYR A 341 -21.19 1.87 1.60
C TYR A 341 -21.47 2.68 0.33
N VAL A 342 -22.72 3.15 0.16
CA VAL A 342 -23.11 3.94 -1.03
C VAL A 342 -22.32 5.24 -1.10
N LYS A 343 -22.32 6.03 -0.02
CA LYS A 343 -21.65 7.33 -0.02
C LYS A 343 -20.12 7.20 -0.21
N ALA A 344 -19.48 6.19 0.38
CA ALA A 344 -18.04 5.96 0.18
C ALA A 344 -17.71 5.70 -1.29
N VAL A 345 -18.46 4.78 -1.95
CA VAL A 345 -18.21 4.45 -3.37
C VAL A 345 -18.55 5.63 -4.29
N GLU A 346 -19.68 6.34 -4.05
CA GLU A 346 -20.05 7.55 -4.80
C GLU A 346 -19.06 8.71 -4.61
N ALA A 347 -18.44 8.80 -3.42
CA ALA A 347 -17.41 9.79 -3.15
C ALA A 347 -16.12 9.54 -3.94
N GLY A 348 -15.92 8.33 -4.44
CA GLY A 348 -14.75 7.97 -5.23
C GLY A 348 -13.75 7.05 -4.54
N VAL A 349 -14.15 6.40 -3.43
CA VAL A 349 -13.35 5.34 -2.78
C VAL A 349 -13.22 4.13 -3.72
N ASP A 350 -12.06 3.51 -3.75
CA ASP A 350 -11.81 2.30 -4.53
C ASP A 350 -11.91 1.05 -3.64
N ILE A 351 -11.43 1.12 -2.38
CA ILE A 351 -11.41 -0.01 -1.44
C ILE A 351 -12.10 0.38 -0.12
N LEU A 352 -13.04 -0.45 0.29
CA LEU A 352 -13.77 -0.37 1.56
C LEU A 352 -13.06 -1.27 2.58
N LEU A 353 -12.46 -0.66 3.62
CA LEU A 353 -11.74 -1.40 4.66
C LEU A 353 -12.69 -1.80 5.79
N MET A 354 -12.69 -3.07 6.16
CA MET A 354 -13.43 -3.61 7.31
C MET A 354 -14.93 -3.22 7.30
N PRO A 355 -15.68 -3.53 6.21
CA PRO A 355 -17.14 -3.39 6.28
C PRO A 355 -17.68 -4.27 7.42
N SER A 356 -18.71 -3.78 8.13
CA SER A 356 -19.32 -4.51 9.25
C SER A 356 -19.89 -5.86 8.83
N ASP A 357 -20.41 -5.95 7.60
CA ASP A 357 -20.87 -7.16 6.95
C ASP A 357 -20.56 -7.11 5.45
N ALA A 358 -19.68 -8.00 5.00
CA ALA A 358 -19.24 -8.04 3.61
C ALA A 358 -20.35 -8.44 2.63
N LYS A 359 -21.22 -9.37 3.02
CA LYS A 359 -22.35 -9.80 2.15
C LYS A 359 -23.36 -8.66 2.01
N LYS A 360 -23.66 -7.98 3.11
CA LYS A 360 -24.51 -6.79 3.10
C LYS A 360 -23.90 -5.66 2.25
N ALA A 361 -22.60 -5.44 2.34
CA ALA A 361 -21.91 -4.44 1.51
C ALA A 361 -22.06 -4.75 0.02
N ILE A 362 -21.91 -6.03 -0.38
CA ILE A 362 -22.11 -6.45 -1.76
C ILE A 362 -23.54 -6.20 -2.24
N GLU A 363 -24.55 -6.60 -1.46
CA GLU A 363 -25.96 -6.38 -1.81
C GLU A 363 -26.26 -4.88 -2.00
N VAL A 364 -25.87 -4.05 -1.02
CA VAL A 364 -26.11 -2.61 -1.05
C VAL A 364 -25.41 -1.93 -2.23
N ILE A 365 -24.15 -2.23 -2.47
CA ILE A 365 -23.39 -1.64 -3.59
C ILE A 365 -23.98 -2.07 -4.93
N LYS A 366 -24.31 -3.35 -5.09
CA LYS A 366 -24.95 -3.88 -6.30
C LYS A 366 -26.25 -3.19 -6.64
N ASP A 367 -27.09 -2.90 -5.65
CA ASP A 367 -28.42 -2.33 -5.84
C ASP A 367 -28.39 -0.81 -6.08
N ASN A 368 -27.33 -0.10 -5.65
CA ASN A 368 -27.29 1.36 -5.63
C ASN A 368 -26.19 2.00 -6.49
N ILE A 369 -25.16 1.26 -6.87
CA ILE A 369 -24.00 1.79 -7.62
C ILE A 369 -24.01 1.29 -9.07
N SER A 370 -23.71 2.17 -10.02
CA SER A 370 -23.63 1.78 -11.43
C SER A 370 -22.48 0.80 -11.69
N VAL A 371 -22.68 -0.09 -12.66
CA VAL A 371 -21.67 -1.08 -13.06
C VAL A 371 -20.38 -0.39 -13.52
N GLU A 372 -20.50 0.72 -14.24
CA GLU A 372 -19.36 1.49 -14.75
C GLU A 372 -18.49 2.02 -13.59
N ARG A 373 -19.12 2.49 -12.50
CA ARG A 373 -18.37 2.97 -11.31
C ARG A 373 -17.68 1.83 -10.58
N ILE A 374 -18.32 0.66 -10.51
CA ILE A 374 -17.74 -0.55 -9.94
C ILE A 374 -16.54 -1.00 -10.80
N ASP A 375 -16.72 -1.09 -12.12
CA ASP A 375 -15.68 -1.51 -13.08
C ASP A 375 -14.46 -0.58 -13.06
N GLU A 376 -14.66 0.73 -12.88
CA GLU A 376 -13.59 1.70 -12.71
C GLU A 376 -12.68 1.36 -11.52
N SER A 377 -13.26 1.12 -10.34
CA SER A 377 -12.50 0.75 -9.15
C SER A 377 -11.83 -0.62 -9.29
N VAL A 378 -12.57 -1.62 -9.79
CA VAL A 378 -12.05 -2.98 -9.96
C VAL A 378 -10.87 -3.01 -10.93
N LYS A 379 -10.95 -2.26 -12.02
CA LYS A 379 -9.84 -2.15 -12.98
C LYS A 379 -8.59 -1.56 -12.33
N LYS A 380 -8.73 -0.47 -11.57
CA LYS A 380 -7.62 0.12 -10.80
C LYS A 380 -7.02 -0.87 -9.81
N ILE A 381 -7.86 -1.55 -9.03
CA ILE A 381 -7.43 -2.51 -8.02
C ILE A 381 -6.69 -3.69 -8.66
N LEU A 382 -7.20 -4.26 -9.75
CA LEU A 382 -6.55 -5.39 -10.41
C LEU A 382 -5.24 -4.98 -11.08
N ILE A 383 -5.18 -3.82 -11.77
CA ILE A 383 -3.92 -3.29 -12.31
C ILE A 383 -2.91 -3.11 -11.18
N PHE A 384 -3.29 -2.49 -10.06
CA PHE A 384 -2.43 -2.34 -8.88
C PHE A 384 -1.90 -3.69 -8.39
N LYS A 385 -2.77 -4.68 -8.20
CA LYS A 385 -2.40 -6.01 -7.71
C LYS A 385 -1.38 -6.70 -8.62
N TYR A 386 -1.65 -6.74 -9.93
CA TYR A 386 -0.76 -7.41 -10.88
C TYR A 386 0.54 -6.64 -11.15
N THR A 387 0.57 -5.34 -10.88
CA THR A 387 1.77 -4.51 -11.03
C THR A 387 2.67 -4.58 -9.80
N TYR A 388 2.10 -4.45 -8.61
CA TYR A 388 2.87 -4.17 -7.39
C TYR A 388 2.94 -5.30 -6.39
N LEU A 389 1.91 -6.18 -6.30
CA LEU A 389 1.95 -7.28 -5.34
C LEU A 389 2.87 -8.39 -5.85
N LYS A 390 4.00 -8.56 -5.16
CA LYS A 390 4.99 -9.59 -5.46
C LYS A 390 5.04 -10.59 -4.31
N ASP A 391 5.10 -11.86 -4.64
CA ASP A 391 5.25 -12.94 -3.67
C ASP A 391 6.74 -13.19 -3.41
N ASN A 392 7.39 -12.26 -2.70
CA ASN A 392 8.80 -12.31 -2.34
C ASN A 392 8.98 -12.39 -0.81
N ILE A 393 8.50 -13.49 -0.24
CA ILE A 393 8.60 -13.79 1.20
C ILE A 393 10.09 -13.93 1.56
N LEU A 394 10.49 -13.29 2.66
CA LEU A 394 11.83 -13.42 3.22
C LEU A 394 11.94 -14.61 4.16
N ASP A 395 13.16 -15.08 4.37
CA ASP A 395 13.48 -16.06 5.40
C ASP A 395 13.27 -15.46 6.80
N GLU A 396 12.89 -16.30 7.78
CA GLU A 396 12.64 -15.90 9.16
C GLU A 396 13.84 -15.20 9.83
N SER A 397 15.07 -15.51 9.40
CA SER A 397 16.28 -14.85 9.90
C SER A 397 16.35 -13.33 9.65
N TYR A 398 15.45 -12.79 8.82
CA TYR A 398 15.29 -11.34 8.66
C TYR A 398 14.46 -10.72 9.78
N LEU A 399 13.61 -11.50 10.48
CA LEU A 399 12.79 -10.98 11.57
C LEU A 399 13.66 -10.52 12.74
N ASN A 400 13.53 -9.26 13.12
CA ASN A 400 14.18 -8.68 14.29
C ASN A 400 15.68 -8.99 14.40
N ASN A 401 16.39 -8.99 13.29
CA ASN A 401 17.79 -9.35 13.25
C ASN A 401 18.70 -8.27 13.89
N LYS A 402 20.00 -8.58 14.00
CA LYS A 402 20.97 -7.69 14.64
C LYS A 402 21.08 -6.33 13.95
N GLU A 403 21.01 -6.29 12.62
CA GLU A 403 21.07 -5.06 11.83
C GLU A 403 19.85 -4.16 12.13
N HIS A 404 18.65 -4.75 12.25
CA HIS A 404 17.44 -4.04 12.66
C HIS A 404 17.65 -3.36 14.02
N GLN A 405 18.17 -4.09 15.00
CA GLN A 405 18.44 -3.53 16.34
C GLN A 405 19.48 -2.39 16.30
N GLU A 406 20.52 -2.50 15.47
CA GLU A 406 21.52 -1.44 15.28
C GLU A 406 20.90 -0.18 14.67
N ILE A 407 19.98 -0.31 13.72
CA ILE A 407 19.26 0.84 13.11
C ILE A 407 18.36 1.50 14.15
N ILE A 408 17.52 0.71 14.81
CA ILE A 408 16.54 1.22 15.77
C ILE A 408 17.21 1.89 16.98
N SER A 409 18.37 1.39 17.41
CA SER A 409 19.14 1.99 18.51
C SER A 409 19.60 3.44 18.26
N LYS A 410 19.54 3.93 17.01
CA LYS A 410 19.84 5.33 16.67
C LYS A 410 18.70 6.29 17.00
N ILE A 411 17.49 5.78 17.29
CA ILE A 411 16.34 6.59 17.65
C ILE A 411 16.36 6.83 19.16
N PRO A 412 16.49 8.07 19.63
CA PRO A 412 16.43 8.37 21.07
C PRO A 412 15.01 8.14 21.58
N ILE A 413 14.86 7.38 22.64
CA ILE A 413 13.59 7.15 23.35
C ILE A 413 13.58 8.07 24.57
N GLU A 414 12.60 8.98 24.65
CA GLU A 414 12.35 9.85 25.82
C GLU A 414 11.33 9.26 26.78
#